data_a9f04cd8d51a14f913ad5b9c642e46cb
#
_entry.id   a9f04cd8d51a14f913ad5b9c642e46cb
#
_cell.length_a   1.000
_cell.length_b   1.000
_cell.length_c   1.000
_cell.angle_alpha   90.00
_cell.angle_beta   90.00
_cell.angle_gamma   90.00
#
_symmetry.space_group_name_H-M   'P 1'
#
loop_
_entity.id
_entity.type
_entity.pdbx_description
1 polymer ?
#
loop_
_entity_poly.entity_id
_entity_poly.type
_entity_poly.pdbx_seq_one_letter_code
_entity_poly.pdbx_strand_id
1 'polypeptide(L)'
;TDALFAAVCDTENPQGILAVCKKLDWDADAVLAKKTPFLLLAEELNDPGNLGTVIRTADACGADAVFLSKGSVDLYNPKVLRATMGSLFHVPVFQNIDLHALSEKMQAKQIPLYAAHLKGDRYPYALPLQDACAFLIGNEARGLSEDAAALCDAWVKIPMPGQAESLNASVAAGVLLYEVVRQRLPK
;
A
#
# COMPACT_ATOMS: atom_id res chain seq x y z
N THR A 1 31.70 20.73 5.58
CA THR A 1 31.37 22.15 5.36
C THR A 1 29.99 22.24 4.72
N ASP A 2 29.27 23.34 4.95
CA ASP A 2 27.93 23.57 4.43
C ASP A 2 27.89 23.49 2.89
N ALA A 3 28.92 23.98 2.22
CA ALA A 3 29.05 23.92 0.77
C ALA A 3 29.14 22.47 0.24
N LEU A 4 29.87 21.60 0.92
CA LEU A 4 29.96 20.17 0.56
C LEU A 4 28.63 19.46 0.84
N PHE A 5 27.98 19.78 1.94
CA PHE A 5 26.69 19.24 2.31
C PHE A 5 25.60 19.62 1.30
N ALA A 6 25.55 20.89 0.90
CA ALA A 6 24.64 21.39 -0.12
C ALA A 6 24.84 20.72 -1.49
N ALA A 7 26.11 20.37 -1.83
CA ALA A 7 26.42 19.68 -3.10
C ALA A 7 25.95 18.22 -3.14
N VAL A 8 25.73 17.59 -1.98
CA VAL A 8 25.32 16.18 -1.87
C VAL A 8 23.83 16.05 -1.59
N CYS A 9 23.16 17.10 -1.11
CA CYS A 9 21.74 17.08 -0.76
C CYS A 9 20.86 17.55 -1.92
N ASP A 10 19.84 16.75 -2.25
CA ASP A 10 18.81 17.09 -3.26
C ASP A 10 17.71 18.02 -2.71
N THR A 11 17.83 18.51 -1.47
CA THR A 11 16.82 19.36 -0.84
C THR A 11 17.26 20.80 -0.77
N GLU A 12 16.36 21.74 -1.07
CA GLU A 12 16.64 23.19 -0.99
C GLU A 12 17.00 23.67 0.43
N ASN A 13 16.37 23.06 1.44
CA ASN A 13 16.60 23.38 2.85
C ASN A 13 16.94 22.10 3.63
N PRO A 14 18.17 21.59 3.55
CA PRO A 14 18.58 20.37 4.25
C PRO A 14 18.70 20.59 5.75
N GLN A 15 18.36 19.55 6.52
CA GLN A 15 18.44 19.61 8.00
C GLN A 15 19.84 19.40 8.59
N GLY A 16 20.88 19.38 7.76
CA GLY A 16 22.28 19.25 8.19
C GLY A 16 22.73 17.82 8.54
N ILE A 17 21.89 16.81 8.31
CA ILE A 17 22.20 15.41 8.56
C ILE A 17 21.93 14.60 7.29
N LEU A 18 22.89 13.75 6.90
CA LEU A 18 22.75 12.79 5.83
C LEU A 18 23.21 11.42 6.34
N ALA A 19 22.41 10.39 6.10
CA ALA A 19 22.73 9.04 6.49
C ALA A 19 22.74 8.10 5.26
N VAL A 20 23.75 7.25 5.18
CA VAL A 20 23.79 6.15 4.22
C VAL A 20 23.45 4.86 4.97
N CYS A 21 22.36 4.24 4.59
CA CYS A 21 21.85 3.04 5.24
C CYS A 21 21.82 1.84 4.29
N LYS A 22 21.90 0.63 4.83
CA LYS A 22 21.58 -0.56 4.05
C LYS A 22 20.11 -0.56 3.70
N LYS A 23 19.76 -1.09 2.52
CA LYS A 23 18.36 -1.35 2.16
C LYS A 23 17.74 -2.30 3.16
N LEU A 24 16.47 -2.07 3.47
CA LEU A 24 15.72 -2.96 4.35
C LEU A 24 15.49 -4.28 3.64
N ASP A 25 15.64 -5.36 4.38
CA ASP A 25 15.42 -6.74 3.91
C ASP A 25 14.32 -7.36 4.77
N TRP A 26 13.21 -7.71 4.15
CA TRP A 26 12.03 -8.24 4.80
C TRP A 26 11.68 -9.61 4.23
N ASP A 27 11.18 -10.51 5.06
CA ASP A 27 10.72 -11.83 4.65
C ASP A 27 9.21 -11.81 4.37
N ALA A 28 8.85 -11.90 3.09
CA ALA A 28 7.46 -11.92 2.66
C ALA A 28 6.72 -13.19 3.13
N ASP A 29 7.39 -14.34 3.17
CA ASP A 29 6.76 -15.59 3.60
C ASP A 29 6.47 -15.58 5.11
N ALA A 30 7.31 -14.91 5.91
CA ALA A 30 7.06 -14.67 7.33
C ALA A 30 5.84 -13.74 7.53
N VAL A 31 5.68 -12.70 6.71
CA VAL A 31 4.49 -11.82 6.75
C VAL A 31 3.22 -12.61 6.43
N LEU A 32 3.24 -13.39 5.34
CA LEU A 32 2.10 -14.20 4.91
C LEU A 32 1.77 -15.36 5.89
N ALA A 33 2.70 -15.73 6.76
CA ALA A 33 2.50 -16.78 7.76
C ALA A 33 1.87 -16.29 9.09
N LYS A 34 1.61 -14.98 9.22
CA LYS A 34 0.90 -14.44 10.38
C LYS A 34 -0.51 -15.03 10.48
N LYS A 35 -1.06 -15.07 11.69
CA LYS A 35 -2.39 -15.66 11.94
C LYS A 35 -3.51 -14.89 11.21
N THR A 36 -3.47 -13.57 11.24
CA THR A 36 -4.47 -12.68 10.64
C THR A 36 -3.77 -11.56 9.88
N PRO A 37 -3.05 -11.87 8.77
CA PRO A 37 -2.31 -10.86 8.03
C PRO A 37 -3.25 -9.78 7.49
N PHE A 38 -2.78 -8.54 7.57
CA PHE A 38 -3.42 -7.35 7.04
C PHE A 38 -2.52 -6.70 6.02
N LEU A 39 -2.87 -6.81 4.74
CA LEU A 39 -1.98 -6.49 3.63
C LEU A 39 -2.59 -5.43 2.72
N LEU A 40 -1.73 -4.62 2.12
CA LEU A 40 -2.08 -3.75 1.02
C LEU A 40 -1.21 -4.07 -0.19
N LEU A 41 -1.83 -4.24 -1.34
CA LEU A 41 -1.18 -4.41 -2.63
C LEU A 41 -1.48 -3.18 -3.49
N ALA A 42 -0.51 -2.74 -4.29
CA ALA A 42 -0.69 -1.66 -5.25
C ALA A 42 -0.18 -2.07 -6.62
N GLU A 43 -1.05 -1.93 -7.63
CA GLU A 43 -0.71 -2.15 -9.02
C GLU A 43 -0.27 -0.84 -9.66
N GLU A 44 1.00 -0.79 -10.13
CA GLU A 44 1.58 0.31 -10.89
C GLU A 44 1.31 1.71 -10.29
N LEU A 45 1.48 1.85 -8.98
CA LEU A 45 1.36 3.14 -8.31
C LEU A 45 2.55 4.02 -8.69
N ASN A 46 2.29 5.09 -9.43
CA ASN A 46 3.35 5.85 -10.09
C ASN A 46 3.67 7.20 -9.44
N ASP A 47 2.73 7.80 -8.70
CA ASP A 47 2.98 9.06 -8.01
C ASP A 47 3.76 8.83 -6.69
N PRO A 48 4.94 9.45 -6.54
CA PRO A 48 5.76 9.30 -5.33
C PRO A 48 5.07 9.78 -4.05
N GLY A 49 4.22 10.80 -4.15
CA GLY A 49 3.47 11.35 -3.02
C GLY A 49 2.40 10.37 -2.56
N ASN A 50 1.68 9.76 -3.52
CA ASN A 50 0.68 8.73 -3.22
C ASN A 50 1.34 7.52 -2.58
N LEU A 51 2.45 7.01 -3.13
CA LEU A 51 3.14 5.86 -2.55
C LEU A 51 3.59 6.14 -1.12
N GLY A 52 4.23 7.29 -0.87
CA GLY A 52 4.67 7.65 0.47
C GLY A 52 3.49 7.78 1.45
N THR A 53 2.37 8.37 1.01
CA THR A 53 1.14 8.50 1.80
C THR A 53 0.53 7.14 2.10
N VAL A 54 0.49 6.23 1.11
CA VAL A 54 0.01 4.85 1.27
C VAL A 54 0.82 4.11 2.33
N ILE A 55 2.16 4.16 2.25
CA ILE A 55 3.05 3.50 3.22
C ILE A 55 2.82 4.07 4.63
N ARG A 56 2.75 5.40 4.76
CA ARG A 56 2.49 6.06 6.03
C ARG A 56 1.12 5.68 6.61
N THR A 57 0.10 5.57 5.77
CA THR A 57 -1.25 5.18 6.21
C THR A 57 -1.29 3.71 6.60
N ALA A 58 -0.60 2.84 5.86
CA ALA A 58 -0.46 1.42 6.18
C ALA A 58 0.20 1.21 7.55
N ASP A 59 1.28 1.95 7.84
CA ASP A 59 1.94 1.96 9.15
C ASP A 59 0.98 2.42 10.25
N ALA A 60 0.31 3.55 10.06
CA ALA A 60 -0.66 4.09 11.02
C ALA A 60 -1.82 3.14 11.33
N CYS A 61 -2.25 2.35 10.33
CA CYS A 61 -3.32 1.36 10.47
C CYS A 61 -2.83 0.01 11.01
N GLY A 62 -1.53 -0.18 11.20
CA GLY A 62 -0.95 -1.45 11.63
C GLY A 62 -1.02 -2.55 10.57
N ALA A 63 -0.93 -2.18 9.28
CA ALA A 63 -0.81 -3.16 8.21
C ALA A 63 0.51 -3.94 8.34
N ASP A 64 0.47 -5.22 8.04
CA ASP A 64 1.61 -6.11 8.17
C ASP A 64 2.62 -5.98 7.03
N ALA A 65 2.17 -5.54 5.85
CA ALA A 65 3.03 -5.22 4.71
C ALA A 65 2.30 -4.44 3.62
N VAL A 66 3.12 -3.80 2.76
CA VAL A 66 2.71 -3.23 1.47
C VAL A 66 3.47 -3.93 0.35
N PHE A 67 2.75 -4.39 -0.69
CA PHE A 67 3.31 -5.05 -1.86
C PHE A 67 3.09 -4.17 -3.11
N LEU A 68 4.16 -3.86 -3.82
CA LEU A 68 4.16 -3.02 -5.01
C LEU A 68 4.44 -3.87 -6.24
N SER A 69 3.55 -3.85 -7.22
CA SER A 69 3.78 -4.55 -8.48
C SER A 69 4.97 -3.97 -9.24
N LYS A 70 5.43 -4.70 -10.25
CA LYS A 70 6.31 -4.15 -11.28
C LYS A 70 5.65 -2.93 -11.90
N GLY A 71 6.45 -1.93 -12.27
CA GLY A 71 5.95 -0.68 -12.84
C GLY A 71 5.55 0.39 -11.82
N SER A 72 5.54 0.09 -10.53
CA SER A 72 5.39 1.11 -9.49
C SER A 72 6.64 1.99 -9.37
N VAL A 73 6.46 3.22 -8.87
CA VAL A 73 7.58 4.13 -8.59
C VAL A 73 8.57 3.50 -7.60
N ASP A 74 9.85 3.78 -7.78
CA ASP A 74 10.90 3.26 -6.89
C ASP A 74 10.67 3.73 -5.44
N LEU A 75 10.62 2.75 -4.54
CA LEU A 75 10.48 2.97 -3.09
C LEU A 75 11.54 3.91 -2.52
N TYR A 76 12.76 3.82 -3.07
CA TYR A 76 13.89 4.62 -2.59
C TYR A 76 14.04 5.96 -3.33
N ASN A 77 13.07 6.33 -4.18
CA ASN A 77 12.99 7.69 -4.71
C ASN A 77 12.95 8.69 -3.55
N PRO A 78 13.79 9.75 -3.55
CA PRO A 78 13.86 10.71 -2.44
C PRO A 78 12.52 11.36 -2.08
N LYS A 79 11.62 11.54 -3.06
CA LYS A 79 10.30 12.10 -2.84
C LYS A 79 9.38 11.10 -2.12
N VAL A 80 9.48 9.79 -2.43
CA VAL A 80 8.78 8.72 -1.71
C VAL A 80 9.28 8.68 -0.27
N LEU A 81 10.60 8.60 -0.06
CA LEU A 81 11.20 8.52 1.27
C LEU A 81 10.74 9.65 2.17
N ARG A 82 10.74 10.89 1.68
CA ARG A 82 10.25 12.04 2.44
C ARG A 82 8.75 11.91 2.77
N ALA A 83 7.94 11.48 1.81
CA ALA A 83 6.50 11.35 2.01
C ALA A 83 6.10 10.26 3.01
N THR A 84 6.93 9.22 3.20
CA THR A 84 6.68 8.17 4.21
C THR A 84 6.83 8.68 5.64
N MET A 85 7.51 9.80 5.88
CA MET A 85 7.75 10.36 7.22
C MET A 85 8.36 9.34 8.21
N GLY A 86 9.19 8.42 7.71
CA GLY A 86 9.84 7.38 8.51
C GLY A 86 9.10 6.04 8.58
N SER A 87 7.85 5.96 8.16
CA SER A 87 7.06 4.72 8.20
C SER A 87 7.67 3.56 7.41
N LEU A 88 8.53 3.86 6.43
CA LEU A 88 9.29 2.84 5.70
C LEU A 88 10.13 1.93 6.61
N PHE A 89 10.56 2.42 7.77
CA PHE A 89 11.35 1.65 8.73
C PHE A 89 10.49 0.78 9.66
N HIS A 90 9.17 0.91 9.62
CA HIS A 90 8.25 0.22 10.51
C HIS A 90 7.44 -0.85 9.80
N VAL A 91 6.99 -0.59 8.57
CA VAL A 91 6.16 -1.51 7.79
C VAL A 91 6.97 -2.12 6.65
N PRO A 92 6.96 -3.46 6.50
CA PRO A 92 7.57 -4.14 5.37
C PRO A 92 6.99 -3.67 4.04
N VAL A 93 7.85 -3.25 3.10
CA VAL A 93 7.45 -2.88 1.74
C VAL A 93 8.22 -3.71 0.74
N PHE A 94 7.51 -4.46 -0.08
CA PHE A 94 8.07 -5.33 -1.12
C PHE A 94 7.84 -4.71 -2.49
N GLN A 95 8.89 -4.63 -3.30
CA GLN A 95 8.86 -4.05 -4.65
C GLN A 95 8.96 -5.11 -5.74
N ASN A 96 8.54 -4.72 -6.95
CA ASN A 96 8.65 -5.56 -8.16
C ASN A 96 7.97 -6.92 -8.02
N ILE A 97 6.88 -6.95 -7.27
CA ILE A 97 6.13 -8.19 -7.00
C ILE A 97 5.35 -8.61 -8.25
N ASP A 98 5.38 -9.91 -8.51
CA ASP A 98 4.46 -10.54 -9.42
C ASP A 98 3.14 -10.80 -8.69
N LEU A 99 2.07 -10.09 -9.10
CA LEU A 99 0.76 -10.17 -8.45
C LEU A 99 0.12 -11.55 -8.58
N HIS A 100 0.34 -12.26 -9.70
CA HIS A 100 -0.17 -13.63 -9.88
C HIS A 100 0.48 -14.59 -8.88
N ALA A 101 1.81 -14.61 -8.83
CA ALA A 101 2.54 -15.47 -7.91
C ALA A 101 2.21 -15.15 -6.44
N LEU A 102 2.00 -13.87 -6.11
CA LEU A 102 1.60 -13.48 -4.76
C LEU A 102 0.15 -13.91 -4.45
N SER A 103 -0.79 -13.74 -5.39
CA SER A 103 -2.18 -14.15 -5.21
C SER A 103 -2.32 -15.67 -4.99
N GLU A 104 -1.55 -16.49 -5.73
CA GLU A 104 -1.50 -17.94 -5.51
C GLU A 104 -1.02 -18.30 -4.09
N LYS A 105 0.04 -17.62 -3.61
CA LYS A 105 0.54 -17.80 -2.23
C LYS A 105 -0.51 -17.40 -1.19
N MET A 106 -1.23 -16.29 -1.42
CA MET A 106 -2.28 -15.82 -0.54
C MET A 106 -3.47 -16.78 -0.52
N GLN A 107 -3.90 -17.28 -1.69
CA GLN A 107 -4.96 -18.26 -1.81
C GLN A 107 -4.62 -19.56 -1.06
N ALA A 108 -3.40 -20.07 -1.20
CA ALA A 108 -2.92 -21.24 -0.47
C ALA A 108 -2.96 -21.06 1.06
N LYS A 109 -2.87 -19.82 1.54
CA LYS A 109 -2.94 -19.44 2.96
C LYS A 109 -4.33 -18.92 3.38
N GLN A 110 -5.32 -18.98 2.50
CA GLN A 110 -6.67 -18.49 2.75
C GLN A 110 -6.73 -17.02 3.15
N ILE A 111 -5.88 -16.18 2.56
CA ILE A 111 -5.88 -14.73 2.73
C ILE A 111 -6.72 -14.13 1.59
N PRO A 112 -7.94 -13.64 1.84
CA PRO A 112 -8.77 -13.08 0.79
C PRO A 112 -8.19 -11.76 0.28
N LEU A 113 -8.23 -11.59 -1.05
CA LEU A 113 -7.79 -10.41 -1.77
C LEU A 113 -9.00 -9.65 -2.32
N TYR A 114 -9.14 -8.38 -1.96
CA TYR A 114 -10.25 -7.51 -2.33
C TYR A 114 -9.77 -6.39 -3.26
N ALA A 115 -10.32 -6.32 -4.47
CA ALA A 115 -10.03 -5.24 -5.41
C ALA A 115 -10.78 -3.96 -5.04
N ALA A 116 -10.09 -2.83 -4.88
CA ALA A 116 -10.71 -1.51 -4.84
C ALA A 116 -11.17 -1.14 -6.27
N HIS A 117 -12.46 -1.30 -6.55
CA HIS A 117 -12.97 -1.17 -7.92
C HIS A 117 -14.30 -0.41 -7.96
N LEU A 118 -14.45 0.55 -8.91
CA LEU A 118 -15.65 1.39 -9.02
C LEU A 118 -16.93 0.60 -9.35
N LYS A 119 -16.78 -0.51 -10.07
CA LYS A 119 -17.89 -1.44 -10.42
C LYS A 119 -18.11 -2.53 -9.36
N GLY A 120 -17.46 -2.42 -8.17
CA GLY A 120 -17.63 -3.38 -7.10
C GLY A 120 -19.09 -3.49 -6.66
N ASP A 121 -19.49 -4.70 -6.29
CA ASP A 121 -20.82 -5.05 -5.80
C ASP A 121 -20.88 -5.12 -4.26
N ARG A 122 -19.73 -5.08 -3.60
CA ARG A 122 -19.61 -5.12 -2.14
C ARG A 122 -19.09 -3.80 -1.58
N TYR A 123 -19.48 -3.52 -0.35
CA TYR A 123 -18.97 -2.38 0.40
C TYR A 123 -17.95 -2.85 1.46
N PRO A 124 -16.93 -2.04 1.79
CA PRO A 124 -15.91 -2.44 2.77
C PRO A 124 -16.48 -2.86 4.12
N TYR A 125 -17.51 -2.17 4.59
CA TYR A 125 -18.16 -2.44 5.87
C TYR A 125 -18.95 -3.75 5.91
N ALA A 126 -19.23 -4.38 4.76
CA ALA A 126 -19.90 -5.69 4.65
C ALA A 126 -18.91 -6.87 4.57
N LEU A 127 -17.60 -6.60 4.55
CA LEU A 127 -16.58 -7.63 4.50
C LEU A 127 -16.17 -8.09 5.91
N PRO A 128 -15.75 -9.36 6.09
CA PRO A 128 -15.22 -9.87 7.35
C PRO A 128 -13.75 -9.49 7.52
N LEU A 129 -13.46 -8.24 7.87
CA LEU A 129 -12.09 -7.71 7.96
C LEU A 129 -11.41 -7.92 9.33
N GLN A 130 -12.05 -8.61 10.26
CA GLN A 130 -11.45 -8.99 11.53
C GLN A 130 -10.36 -10.07 11.38
N ASP A 131 -10.52 -10.94 10.38
CA ASP A 131 -9.58 -11.99 10.03
C ASP A 131 -8.53 -11.52 9.02
N ALA A 132 -7.79 -12.48 8.44
CA ALA A 132 -6.84 -12.21 7.37
C ALA A 132 -7.51 -11.45 6.22
N CYS A 133 -6.87 -10.42 5.70
CA CYS A 133 -7.40 -9.68 4.57
C CYS A 133 -6.30 -8.92 3.81
N ALA A 134 -6.52 -8.73 2.52
CA ALA A 134 -5.68 -7.91 1.67
C ALA A 134 -6.55 -7.05 0.75
N PHE A 135 -6.10 -5.82 0.50
CA PHE A 135 -6.70 -4.95 -0.50
C PHE A 135 -5.72 -4.72 -1.65
N LEU A 136 -6.23 -4.70 -2.87
CA LEU A 136 -5.50 -4.30 -4.07
C LEU A 136 -6.06 -2.97 -4.58
N ILE A 137 -5.18 -1.97 -4.66
CA ILE A 137 -5.48 -0.67 -5.28
C ILE A 137 -4.77 -0.56 -6.63
N GLY A 138 -5.36 0.16 -7.56
CA GLY A 138 -4.82 0.34 -8.90
C GLY A 138 -4.06 1.64 -9.09
N ASN A 139 -3.60 1.80 -10.32
CA ASN A 139 -2.96 3.01 -10.83
C ASN A 139 -3.88 4.23 -10.74
N GLU A 140 -3.31 5.40 -10.51
CA GLU A 140 -4.04 6.66 -10.30
C GLU A 140 -4.91 7.07 -11.49
N ALA A 141 -4.46 6.80 -12.71
CA ALA A 141 -5.15 7.21 -13.92
C ALA A 141 -6.04 6.12 -14.52
N ARG A 142 -5.60 4.87 -14.46
CA ARG A 142 -6.25 3.74 -15.14
C ARG A 142 -7.07 2.85 -14.20
N GLY A 143 -6.86 2.97 -12.89
CA GLY A 143 -7.39 2.03 -11.92
C GLY A 143 -6.67 0.67 -11.99
N LEU A 144 -7.35 -0.39 -11.61
CA LEU A 144 -6.86 -1.78 -11.74
C LEU A 144 -6.99 -2.26 -13.18
N SER A 145 -5.99 -3.02 -13.64
CA SER A 145 -6.10 -3.80 -14.87
C SER A 145 -7.14 -4.91 -14.71
N GLU A 146 -7.69 -5.39 -15.84
CA GLU A 146 -8.63 -6.52 -15.83
C GLU A 146 -7.96 -7.79 -15.27
N ASP A 147 -6.71 -8.01 -15.63
CA ASP A 147 -5.92 -9.14 -15.13
C ASP A 147 -5.74 -9.10 -13.62
N ALA A 148 -5.34 -7.95 -13.07
CA ALA A 148 -5.15 -7.79 -11.62
C ALA A 148 -6.49 -7.88 -10.86
N ALA A 149 -7.55 -7.31 -11.41
CA ALA A 149 -8.89 -7.39 -10.82
C ALA A 149 -9.45 -8.83 -10.82
N ALA A 150 -9.09 -9.64 -11.82
CA ALA A 150 -9.48 -11.05 -11.90
C ALA A 150 -8.80 -11.95 -10.86
N LEU A 151 -7.68 -11.50 -10.26
CA LEU A 151 -7.01 -12.23 -9.17
C LEU A 151 -7.74 -12.13 -7.84
N CYS A 152 -8.68 -11.20 -7.72
CA CYS A 152 -9.32 -10.85 -6.46
C CYS A 152 -10.59 -11.68 -6.20
N ASP A 153 -10.80 -12.07 -4.94
CA ASP A 153 -11.97 -12.84 -4.50
C ASP A 153 -13.26 -12.02 -4.55
N ALA A 154 -13.17 -10.71 -4.43
CA ALA A 154 -14.30 -9.81 -4.58
C ALA A 154 -13.87 -8.40 -4.95
N TRP A 155 -14.76 -7.66 -5.61
CA TRP A 155 -14.60 -6.25 -5.94
C TRP A 155 -15.36 -5.38 -4.95
N VAL A 156 -14.66 -4.41 -4.41
CA VAL A 156 -15.13 -3.57 -3.31
C VAL A 156 -15.23 -2.12 -3.76
N LYS A 157 -16.40 -1.53 -3.57
CA LYS A 157 -16.69 -0.16 -3.93
C LYS A 157 -16.76 0.71 -2.68
N ILE A 158 -15.97 1.79 -2.64
CA ILE A 158 -16.14 2.85 -1.65
C ILE A 158 -17.37 3.67 -2.04
N PRO A 159 -18.38 3.84 -1.16
CA PRO A 159 -19.56 4.64 -1.47
C PRO A 159 -19.18 6.11 -1.75
N MET A 160 -19.62 6.63 -2.87
CA MET A 160 -19.43 8.03 -3.26
C MET A 160 -20.80 8.66 -3.60
N PRO A 161 -21.52 9.20 -2.61
CA PRO A 161 -22.84 9.78 -2.83
C PRO A 161 -22.79 11.14 -3.55
N GLY A 162 -21.60 11.73 -3.69
CA GLY A 162 -21.37 12.98 -4.41
C GLY A 162 -21.23 12.78 -5.92
N GLN A 163 -20.69 13.80 -6.60
CA GLN A 163 -20.51 13.80 -8.07
C GLN A 163 -19.09 13.38 -8.50
N ALA A 164 -18.18 13.10 -7.57
CA ALA A 164 -16.84 12.64 -7.89
C ALA A 164 -16.88 11.22 -8.48
N GLU A 165 -16.16 11.01 -9.58
CA GLU A 165 -16.07 9.70 -10.24
C GLU A 165 -15.16 8.72 -9.50
N SER A 166 -14.12 9.23 -8.84
CA SER A 166 -13.15 8.42 -8.10
C SER A 166 -12.51 9.22 -6.97
N LEU A 167 -11.84 8.50 -6.07
CA LEU A 167 -10.96 9.08 -5.05
C LEU A 167 -9.50 8.98 -5.52
N ASN A 168 -8.65 9.88 -5.01
CA ASN A 168 -7.21 9.70 -5.10
C ASN A 168 -6.81 8.33 -4.52
N ALA A 169 -5.83 7.65 -5.13
CA ALA A 169 -5.44 6.28 -4.77
C ALA A 169 -5.02 6.14 -3.29
N SER A 170 -4.27 7.11 -2.75
CA SER A 170 -3.87 7.08 -1.34
C SER A 170 -5.03 7.33 -0.39
N VAL A 171 -6.01 8.15 -0.79
CA VAL A 171 -7.25 8.36 -0.02
C VAL A 171 -8.09 7.09 -0.02
N ALA A 172 -8.27 6.45 -1.19
CA ALA A 172 -8.99 5.18 -1.29
C ALA A 172 -8.34 4.10 -0.42
N ALA A 173 -7.01 3.96 -0.48
CA ALA A 173 -6.25 3.08 0.41
C ALA A 173 -6.55 3.39 1.89
N GLY A 174 -6.51 4.67 2.27
CA GLY A 174 -6.77 5.09 3.65
C GLY A 174 -8.17 4.69 4.13
N VAL A 175 -9.21 4.89 3.33
CA VAL A 175 -10.59 4.49 3.66
C VAL A 175 -10.68 2.99 3.90
N LEU A 176 -10.08 2.17 3.02
CA LEU A 176 -10.10 0.71 3.14
C LEU A 176 -9.31 0.21 4.35
N LEU A 177 -8.12 0.76 4.57
CA LEU A 177 -7.27 0.39 5.71
C LEU A 177 -7.92 0.76 7.05
N TYR A 178 -8.51 1.95 7.16
CA TYR A 178 -9.21 2.36 8.38
C TYR A 178 -10.50 1.57 8.64
N GLU A 179 -11.14 1.03 7.62
CA GLU A 179 -12.27 0.12 7.83
C GLU A 179 -11.81 -1.19 8.50
N VAL A 180 -10.62 -1.72 8.15
CA VAL A 180 -10.03 -2.85 8.87
C VAL A 180 -9.77 -2.48 10.33
N VAL A 181 -9.15 -1.32 10.58
CA VAL A 181 -8.91 -0.81 11.94
C VAL A 181 -10.23 -0.73 12.72
N ARG A 182 -11.26 -0.12 12.12
CA ARG A 182 -12.59 0.01 12.76
C ARG A 182 -13.18 -1.34 13.19
N GLN A 183 -13.03 -2.37 12.34
CA GLN A 183 -13.56 -3.70 12.63
C GLN A 183 -12.71 -4.48 13.66
N ARG A 184 -11.40 -4.21 13.73
CA ARG A 184 -10.46 -4.88 14.64
C ARG A 184 -10.34 -4.22 16.01
N LEU A 185 -10.74 -2.95 16.14
CA LEU A 185 -10.77 -2.28 17.45
C LEU A 185 -11.79 -2.93 18.36
N PRO A 186 -11.43 -3.16 19.64
CA PRO A 186 -12.40 -3.64 20.63
C PRO A 186 -13.54 -2.62 20.77
N LYS A 187 -14.76 -3.15 20.86
CA LYS A 187 -15.96 -2.33 21.09
C LYS A 187 -16.04 -1.89 22.55
#